data_218658e78d395ec3d8af44f849a27279
#
_entry.id   218658e78d395ec3d8af44f849a27279
#
_cell.length_a   1.000
_cell.length_b   1.000
_cell.length_c   1.000
_cell.angle_alpha   90.00
_cell.angle_beta   90.00
_cell.angle_gamma   90.00
#
_symmetry.space_group_name_H-M   'P 1'
#
loop_
_entity.id
_entity.type
_entity.pdbx_description
1 polymer ?
#
loop_
_entity_poly.entity_id
_entity_poly.type
_entity_poly.pdbx_seq_one_letter_code
_entity_poly.pdbx_strand_id
1 'polypeptide(L)'
;MRHLLRSLFAVCLTAALIFGFAPAARAEIGGLTPCSESARFQQRAAGATTDQAKARFAMYSQALCGADGLPHLITDGRFSHAGDFTIPGIAFLYVAGCIGWAGRSYLIAVRSRKDAAMHEIQIDVPLAFKCTLGSATWPLAAFKEFAGGQLTESDAKVTVSPR
;
A
#
# COMPACT_ATOMS: atom_id res chain seq x y z
N MET A 1 26.23 -15.33 -16.78
CA MET A 1 26.20 -13.87 -16.55
C MET A 1 25.76 -13.06 -17.78
N ARG A 2 26.34 -13.25 -18.97
CA ARG A 2 25.97 -12.47 -20.18
C ARG A 2 24.51 -12.61 -20.62
N HIS A 3 23.87 -13.77 -20.47
CA HIS A 3 22.48 -13.98 -20.83
C HIS A 3 21.52 -13.33 -19.83
N LEU A 4 21.81 -13.37 -18.53
CA LEU A 4 21.04 -12.69 -17.48
C LEU A 4 21.07 -11.17 -17.66
N LEU A 5 22.22 -10.59 -18.00
CA LEU A 5 22.35 -9.15 -18.25
C LEU A 5 21.55 -8.71 -19.49
N ARG A 6 21.54 -9.52 -20.55
CA ARG A 6 20.75 -9.29 -21.77
C ARG A 6 19.26 -9.36 -21.51
N SER A 7 18.81 -10.34 -20.71
CA SER A 7 17.38 -10.46 -20.33
C SER A 7 16.92 -9.31 -19.46
N LEU A 8 17.72 -8.88 -18.48
CA LEU A 8 17.44 -7.71 -17.66
C LEU A 8 17.38 -6.42 -18.50
N PHE A 9 18.31 -6.23 -19.42
CA PHE A 9 18.31 -5.07 -20.29
C PHE A 9 17.10 -5.05 -21.23
N ALA A 10 16.69 -6.22 -21.79
CA ALA A 10 15.51 -6.33 -22.62
C ALA A 10 14.23 -6.03 -21.82
N VAL A 11 14.10 -6.53 -20.59
CA VAL A 11 12.95 -6.24 -19.71
C VAL A 11 12.89 -4.76 -19.32
N CYS A 12 14.01 -4.14 -19.00
CA CYS A 12 14.07 -2.70 -18.71
C CYS A 12 13.73 -1.86 -19.94
N LEU A 13 14.20 -2.25 -21.13
CA LEU A 13 13.91 -1.55 -22.37
C LEU A 13 12.44 -1.65 -22.77
N THR A 14 11.84 -2.84 -22.65
CA THR A 14 10.40 -3.04 -22.91
C THR A 14 9.53 -2.28 -21.90
N ALA A 15 9.89 -2.26 -20.63
CA ALA A 15 9.21 -1.46 -19.62
C ALA A 15 9.32 0.05 -19.94
N ALA A 16 10.51 0.55 -20.31
CA ALA A 16 10.70 1.94 -20.69
C ALA A 16 9.91 2.32 -21.96
N LEU A 17 9.80 1.41 -22.95
CA LEU A 17 8.99 1.63 -24.14
C LEU A 17 7.49 1.63 -23.84
N ILE A 18 7.00 0.73 -22.99
CA ILE A 18 5.58 0.67 -22.62
C ILE A 18 5.17 1.90 -21.80
N PHE A 19 6.00 2.33 -20.85
CA PHE A 19 5.70 3.48 -19.99
C PHE A 19 6.09 4.84 -20.60
N GLY A 20 7.05 4.87 -21.54
CA GLY A 20 7.52 6.11 -22.15
C GLY A 20 6.71 6.58 -23.37
N PHE A 21 5.98 5.70 -24.06
CA PHE A 21 5.21 6.03 -25.28
C PHE A 21 3.69 5.98 -25.10
N ALA A 22 3.20 5.70 -23.89
CA ALA A 22 1.78 5.86 -23.63
C ALA A 22 1.44 7.35 -23.82
N PRO A 23 0.61 7.73 -24.85
CA PRO A 23 0.16 9.10 -24.97
C PRO A 23 -0.51 9.44 -23.63
N ALA A 24 -0.09 10.57 -23.03
CA ALA A 24 -0.78 11.09 -21.88
C ALA A 24 -2.23 11.39 -22.32
N ALA A 25 -3.12 10.41 -22.13
CA ALA A 25 -4.54 10.65 -22.27
C ALA A 25 -4.83 11.78 -21.29
N ARG A 26 -5.06 12.99 -21.80
CA ARG A 26 -5.68 14.07 -21.06
C ARG A 26 -7.12 13.63 -20.84
N ALA A 27 -7.34 12.75 -19.90
CA ALA A 27 -8.61 12.68 -19.25
C ALA A 27 -8.75 14.05 -18.58
N GLU A 28 -9.53 14.91 -19.18
CA GLU A 28 -10.09 16.07 -18.51
C GLU A 28 -10.77 15.49 -17.28
N ILE A 29 -10.16 15.71 -16.11
CA ILE A 29 -10.71 15.20 -14.84
C ILE A 29 -11.92 16.07 -14.61
N GLY A 30 -13.08 15.59 -15.07
CA GLY A 30 -14.27 16.36 -15.34
C GLY A 30 -14.64 17.29 -14.19
N GLY A 31 -14.60 18.59 -14.44
CA GLY A 31 -15.05 19.61 -13.51
C GLY A 31 -14.15 19.90 -12.31
N LEU A 32 -12.92 19.35 -12.25
CA LEU A 32 -11.97 19.71 -11.20
C LEU A 32 -11.14 20.92 -11.59
N THR A 33 -11.00 21.85 -10.65
CA THR A 33 -10.19 23.07 -10.81
C THR A 33 -9.08 23.11 -9.74
N PRO A 34 -7.94 23.79 -9.99
CA PRO A 34 -6.95 23.99 -8.94
C PRO A 34 -7.60 24.55 -7.66
N CYS A 35 -7.27 23.97 -6.50
CA CYS A 35 -7.87 24.43 -5.25
C CYS A 35 -7.58 25.91 -4.97
N SER A 36 -6.41 26.41 -5.40
CA SER A 36 -6.05 27.83 -5.35
C SER A 36 -7.01 28.73 -6.13
N GLU A 37 -7.75 28.22 -7.11
CA GLU A 37 -8.73 28.96 -7.92
C GLU A 37 -10.17 28.74 -7.45
N SER A 38 -10.41 27.75 -6.58
CA SER A 38 -11.74 27.45 -6.04
C SER A 38 -12.16 28.45 -4.96
N ALA A 39 -13.17 29.25 -5.24
CA ALA A 39 -13.70 30.25 -4.28
C ALA A 39 -14.17 29.59 -2.97
N ARG A 40 -14.78 28.40 -3.02
CA ARG A 40 -15.23 27.65 -1.83
C ARG A 40 -14.06 27.13 -0.99
N PHE A 41 -12.98 26.69 -1.63
CA PHE A 41 -11.77 26.29 -0.92
C PHE A 41 -11.13 27.50 -0.22
N GLN A 42 -11.00 28.64 -0.91
CA GLN A 42 -10.44 29.86 -0.34
C GLN A 42 -11.28 30.35 0.85
N GLN A 43 -12.62 30.32 0.75
CA GLN A 43 -13.50 30.68 1.85
C GLN A 43 -13.27 29.81 3.09
N ARG A 44 -13.08 28.49 2.89
CA ARG A 44 -12.74 27.56 4.00
C ARG A 44 -11.36 27.85 4.57
N ALA A 45 -10.38 28.13 3.71
CA ALA A 45 -9.03 28.48 4.13
C ALA A 45 -8.99 29.74 4.96
N ALA A 46 -9.78 30.75 4.58
CA ALA A 46 -9.93 32.00 5.34
C ALA A 46 -10.51 31.80 6.76
N GLY A 47 -11.33 30.75 6.95
CA GLY A 47 -11.86 30.35 8.25
C GLY A 47 -10.88 29.57 9.13
N ALA A 48 -9.67 29.24 8.64
CA ALA A 48 -8.67 28.48 9.40
C ALA A 48 -8.03 29.35 10.49
N THR A 49 -8.28 29.01 11.75
CA THR A 49 -7.81 29.76 12.92
C THR A 49 -6.47 29.29 13.46
N THR A 50 -6.11 28.01 13.25
CA THR A 50 -4.87 27.41 13.76
C THR A 50 -3.78 27.38 12.70
N ASP A 51 -2.52 27.49 13.10
CA ASP A 51 -1.39 27.43 12.17
C ASP A 51 -1.30 26.07 11.46
N GLN A 52 -1.66 24.97 12.13
CA GLN A 52 -1.74 23.65 11.52
C GLN A 52 -2.82 23.58 10.43
N ALA A 53 -3.98 24.21 10.64
CA ALA A 53 -5.03 24.29 9.63
C ALA A 53 -4.57 25.11 8.43
N LYS A 54 -3.94 26.27 8.64
CA LYS A 54 -3.37 27.11 7.58
C LYS A 54 -2.33 26.34 6.75
N ALA A 55 -1.41 25.62 7.42
CA ALA A 55 -0.41 24.81 6.74
C ALA A 55 -1.05 23.71 5.87
N ARG A 56 -2.12 23.05 6.35
CA ARG A 56 -2.86 22.06 5.54
C ARG A 56 -3.52 22.68 4.32
N PHE A 57 -4.17 23.85 4.47
CA PHE A 57 -4.75 24.53 3.32
C PHE A 57 -3.70 25.01 2.32
N ALA A 58 -2.52 25.45 2.78
CA ALA A 58 -1.40 25.78 1.90
C ALA A 58 -0.92 24.56 1.12
N MET A 59 -0.82 23.39 1.75
CA MET A 59 -0.46 22.14 1.09
C MET A 59 -1.51 21.71 0.05
N TYR A 60 -2.80 21.77 0.40
CA TYR A 60 -3.88 21.37 -0.50
C TYR A 60 -4.18 22.39 -1.60
N SER A 61 -3.66 23.61 -1.53
CA SER A 61 -3.85 24.61 -2.59
C SER A 61 -3.31 24.15 -3.96
N GLN A 62 -2.34 23.22 -3.96
CA GLN A 62 -1.77 22.63 -5.17
C GLN A 62 -2.58 21.45 -5.71
N ALA A 63 -3.55 20.92 -4.95
CA ALA A 63 -4.40 19.83 -5.37
C ALA A 63 -5.52 20.32 -6.30
N LEU A 64 -6.29 19.39 -6.88
CA LEU A 64 -7.48 19.68 -7.64
C LEU A 64 -8.71 19.59 -6.74
N CYS A 65 -9.56 20.58 -6.80
CA CYS A 65 -10.80 20.69 -6.03
C CYS A 65 -12.03 20.46 -6.90
N GLY A 66 -13.02 19.79 -6.34
CA GLY A 66 -14.35 19.68 -6.94
C GLY A 66 -15.19 20.95 -6.78
N ALA A 67 -16.38 20.94 -7.30
CA ALA A 67 -17.35 22.04 -7.19
C ALA A 67 -17.73 22.37 -5.74
N ASP A 68 -17.54 21.44 -4.82
CA ASP A 68 -17.72 21.58 -3.37
C ASP A 68 -16.55 22.31 -2.67
N GLY A 69 -15.43 22.54 -3.38
CA GLY A 69 -14.21 23.13 -2.84
C GLY A 69 -13.45 22.20 -1.90
N LEU A 70 -13.59 20.89 -2.09
CA LEU A 70 -12.79 19.88 -1.38
C LEU A 70 -11.68 19.35 -2.30
N PRO A 71 -10.45 19.14 -1.78
CA PRO A 71 -9.38 18.53 -2.54
C PRO A 71 -9.69 17.06 -2.82
N HIS A 72 -9.47 16.63 -4.06
CA HIS A 72 -9.65 15.27 -4.52
C HIS A 72 -8.29 14.62 -4.76
N LEU A 73 -8.16 13.35 -4.36
CA LEU A 73 -7.02 12.52 -4.73
C LEU A 73 -7.20 12.04 -6.16
N ILE A 74 -6.17 12.21 -6.97
CA ILE A 74 -6.20 11.86 -8.39
C ILE A 74 -5.50 10.52 -8.59
N THR A 75 -6.26 9.51 -9.00
CA THR A 75 -5.77 8.15 -9.22
C THR A 75 -5.78 7.77 -10.70
N ASP A 76 -5.30 8.67 -11.56
CA ASP A 76 -5.27 8.50 -13.02
C ASP A 76 -4.05 7.73 -13.53
N GLY A 77 -3.17 7.27 -12.64
CA GLY A 77 -1.95 6.54 -12.97
C GLY A 77 -0.80 7.39 -13.48
N ARG A 78 -0.94 8.72 -13.54
CA ARG A 78 0.14 9.62 -13.98
C ARG A 78 1.16 9.82 -12.87
N PHE A 79 2.44 9.90 -13.24
CA PHE A 79 3.51 10.17 -12.28
C PHE A 79 3.37 11.52 -11.56
N SER A 80 2.75 12.53 -12.20
CA SER A 80 2.45 13.81 -11.56
C SER A 80 1.53 13.69 -10.34
N HIS A 81 0.69 12.66 -10.29
CA HIS A 81 -0.24 12.36 -9.20
C HIS A 81 0.19 11.14 -8.37
N ALA A 82 1.41 10.64 -8.58
CA ALA A 82 1.88 9.43 -7.88
C ALA A 82 1.80 9.57 -6.35
N GLY A 83 2.01 10.76 -5.79
CA GLY A 83 1.85 11.02 -4.37
C GLY A 83 0.45 10.74 -3.83
N ASP A 84 -0.58 10.95 -4.66
CA ASP A 84 -1.99 10.83 -4.27
C ASP A 84 -2.41 9.36 -4.04
N PHE A 85 -1.82 8.42 -4.76
CA PHE A 85 -2.17 7.00 -4.67
C PHE A 85 -1.04 6.11 -4.16
N THR A 86 0.24 6.42 -4.45
CA THR A 86 1.37 5.56 -4.08
C THR A 86 1.59 5.56 -2.58
N ILE A 87 1.60 6.73 -1.93
CA ILE A 87 1.82 6.83 -0.48
C ILE A 87 0.69 6.14 0.30
N PRO A 88 -0.61 6.45 0.05
CA PRO A 88 -1.69 5.71 0.70
C PRO A 88 -1.68 4.21 0.38
N GLY A 89 -1.35 3.83 -0.86
CA GLY A 89 -1.27 2.45 -1.29
C GLY A 89 -0.17 1.68 -0.55
N ILE A 90 1.03 2.23 -0.44
CA ILE A 90 2.15 1.63 0.32
C ILE A 90 1.79 1.54 1.81
N ALA A 91 1.20 2.59 2.38
CA ALA A 91 0.77 2.59 3.77
C ALA A 91 -0.30 1.51 4.02
N PHE A 92 -1.28 1.38 3.13
CA PHE A 92 -2.28 0.31 3.19
C PHE A 92 -1.65 -1.08 3.13
N LEU A 93 -0.76 -1.33 2.15
CA LEU A 93 -0.07 -2.62 2.01
C LEU A 93 0.78 -2.94 3.24
N TYR A 94 1.46 -1.94 3.81
CA TYR A 94 2.25 -2.12 5.02
C TYR A 94 1.37 -2.53 6.20
N VAL A 95 0.27 -1.84 6.44
CA VAL A 95 -0.66 -2.15 7.55
C VAL A 95 -1.32 -3.52 7.34
N ALA A 96 -1.79 -3.81 6.12
CA ALA A 96 -2.36 -5.11 5.78
C ALA A 96 -1.35 -6.25 6.00
N GLY A 97 -0.09 -6.03 5.60
CA GLY A 97 1.00 -6.96 5.85
C GLY A 97 1.29 -7.16 7.33
N CYS A 98 1.27 -6.10 8.15
CA CYS A 98 1.39 -6.22 9.61
C CYS A 98 0.29 -7.13 10.20
N ILE A 99 -0.97 -6.92 9.80
CA ILE A 99 -2.11 -7.71 10.28
C ILE A 99 -1.94 -9.19 9.87
N GLY A 100 -1.66 -9.43 8.59
CA GLY A 100 -1.47 -10.80 8.07
C GLY A 100 -0.29 -11.50 8.73
N TRP A 101 0.83 -10.81 8.93
CA TRP A 101 2.03 -11.37 9.54
C TRP A 101 1.84 -11.67 11.03
N ALA A 102 1.12 -10.80 11.76
CA ALA A 102 0.76 -11.01 13.16
C ALA A 102 -0.08 -12.28 13.32
N GLY A 103 -1.14 -12.43 12.50
CA GLY A 103 -2.00 -13.62 12.51
C GLY A 103 -1.25 -14.90 12.16
N ARG A 104 -0.42 -14.87 11.10
CA ARG A 104 0.42 -16.00 10.72
C ARG A 104 1.39 -16.42 11.83
N SER A 105 2.07 -15.45 12.43
CA SER A 105 3.02 -15.70 13.53
C SER A 105 2.33 -16.29 14.77
N TYR A 106 1.14 -15.78 15.09
CA TYR A 106 0.32 -16.31 16.18
C TYR A 106 -0.07 -17.76 15.93
N LEU A 107 -0.62 -18.08 14.75
CA LEU A 107 -1.04 -19.43 14.42
C LEU A 107 0.12 -20.43 14.41
N ILE A 108 1.30 -20.04 13.92
CA ILE A 108 2.50 -20.87 13.96
C ILE A 108 2.90 -21.17 15.42
N ALA A 109 2.88 -20.16 16.30
CA ALA A 109 3.23 -20.29 17.70
C ALA A 109 2.21 -21.17 18.47
N VAL A 110 0.93 -21.09 18.12
CA VAL A 110 -0.13 -21.88 18.76
C VAL A 110 -0.10 -23.35 18.32
N ARG A 111 0.15 -23.62 17.04
CA ARG A 111 0.18 -25.00 16.48
C ARG A 111 1.17 -25.91 17.19
N SER A 112 2.22 -25.38 17.79
CA SER A 112 3.20 -26.16 18.56
C SER A 112 2.75 -26.48 20.00
N ARG A 113 1.60 -25.98 20.46
CA ARG A 113 1.07 -26.20 21.80
C ARG A 113 0.18 -27.44 21.88
N LYS A 114 0.08 -28.04 23.07
CA LYS A 114 -0.75 -29.25 23.29
C LYS A 114 -2.26 -28.99 23.14
N ASP A 115 -2.69 -27.77 23.36
CA ASP A 115 -4.07 -27.28 23.33
C ASP A 115 -4.33 -26.29 22.18
N ALA A 116 -3.66 -26.52 21.05
CA ALA A 116 -3.73 -25.66 19.87
C ALA A 116 -5.16 -25.24 19.49
N ALA A 117 -6.08 -26.21 19.43
CA ALA A 117 -7.49 -25.94 19.06
C ALA A 117 -8.18 -24.97 20.03
N MET A 118 -7.86 -25.02 21.32
CA MET A 118 -8.41 -24.09 22.32
C MET A 118 -7.87 -22.68 22.11
N HIS A 119 -6.59 -22.53 21.79
CA HIS A 119 -5.97 -21.22 21.56
C HIS A 119 -6.34 -20.60 20.20
N GLU A 120 -6.90 -21.36 19.26
CA GLU A 120 -7.53 -20.81 18.06
C GLU A 120 -8.91 -20.20 18.37
N ILE A 121 -9.61 -20.71 19.40
CA ILE A 121 -10.92 -20.21 19.84
C ILE A 121 -10.77 -19.11 20.90
N GLN A 122 -9.88 -19.33 21.89
CA GLN A 122 -9.58 -18.37 22.96
C GLN A 122 -8.21 -17.78 22.71
N ILE A 123 -8.17 -16.52 22.29
CA ILE A 123 -6.94 -15.83 21.96
C ILE A 123 -6.11 -15.60 23.23
N ASP A 124 -4.86 -16.09 23.21
CA ASP A 124 -3.84 -15.73 24.18
C ASP A 124 -3.38 -14.29 23.93
N VAL A 125 -3.96 -13.35 24.67
CA VAL A 125 -3.74 -11.90 24.46
C VAL A 125 -2.25 -11.51 24.60
N PRO A 126 -1.48 -11.96 25.60
CA PRO A 126 -0.05 -11.70 25.68
C PRO A 126 0.73 -12.15 24.45
N LEU A 127 0.44 -13.36 23.95
CA LEU A 127 1.07 -13.90 22.74
C LEU A 127 0.67 -13.11 21.52
N ALA A 128 -0.63 -12.81 21.36
CA ALA A 128 -1.14 -12.01 20.24
C ALA A 128 -0.48 -10.63 20.20
N PHE A 129 -0.36 -9.96 21.32
CA PHE A 129 0.32 -8.68 21.43
C PHE A 129 1.80 -8.75 21.02
N LYS A 130 2.52 -9.79 21.49
CA LYS A 130 3.90 -10.03 21.08
C LYS A 130 4.03 -10.24 19.57
N CYS A 131 3.14 -11.03 18.96
CA CYS A 131 3.12 -11.26 17.52
C CYS A 131 2.82 -9.97 16.74
N THR A 132 1.90 -9.14 17.25
CA THR A 132 1.58 -7.83 16.66
C THR A 132 2.77 -6.88 16.70
N LEU A 133 3.47 -6.77 17.81
CA LEU A 133 4.69 -5.96 17.88
C LEU A 133 5.77 -6.46 16.91
N GLY A 134 5.97 -7.79 16.84
CA GLY A 134 6.93 -8.40 15.93
C GLY A 134 6.57 -8.20 14.45
N SER A 135 5.30 -8.02 14.13
CA SER A 135 4.84 -7.83 12.76
C SER A 135 5.23 -6.48 12.14
N ALA A 136 5.66 -5.49 12.94
CA ALA A 136 6.13 -4.21 12.41
C ALA A 136 7.32 -4.36 11.44
N THR A 137 8.12 -5.40 11.59
CA THR A 137 9.26 -5.70 10.71
C THR A 137 8.96 -6.76 9.65
N TRP A 138 7.67 -7.01 9.35
CA TRP A 138 7.25 -8.06 8.45
C TRP A 138 7.93 -8.08 7.07
N PRO A 139 8.27 -6.93 6.43
CA PRO A 139 8.91 -7.02 5.11
C PRO A 139 10.26 -7.71 5.16
N LEU A 140 11.05 -7.46 6.22
CA LEU A 140 12.35 -8.12 6.42
C LEU A 140 12.19 -9.60 6.76
N ALA A 141 11.21 -9.93 7.61
CA ALA A 141 10.91 -11.31 7.98
C ALA A 141 10.42 -12.11 6.75
N ALA A 142 9.53 -11.53 5.95
CA ALA A 142 9.02 -12.11 4.72
C ALA A 142 10.14 -12.37 3.70
N PHE A 143 11.02 -11.40 3.51
CA PHE A 143 12.18 -11.57 2.63
C PHE A 143 13.09 -12.71 3.08
N LYS A 144 13.37 -12.80 4.38
CA LYS A 144 14.18 -13.90 4.96
C LYS A 144 13.53 -15.27 4.73
N GLU A 145 12.23 -15.39 4.98
CA GLU A 145 11.49 -16.64 4.80
C GLU A 145 11.35 -17.00 3.32
N PHE A 146 11.18 -16.01 2.43
CA PHE A 146 11.18 -16.23 0.99
C PHE A 146 12.53 -16.77 0.50
N ALA A 147 13.63 -16.11 0.90
CA ALA A 147 14.99 -16.56 0.54
C ALA A 147 15.31 -17.95 1.11
N GLY A 148 14.73 -18.32 2.26
CA GLY A 148 14.85 -19.65 2.88
C GLY A 148 13.85 -20.69 2.33
N GLY A 149 13.01 -20.36 1.33
CA GLY A 149 12.01 -21.26 0.76
C GLY A 149 10.85 -21.63 1.70
N GLN A 150 10.66 -20.89 2.79
CA GLN A 150 9.62 -21.16 3.80
C GLN A 150 8.25 -20.57 3.46
N LEU A 151 8.18 -19.67 2.50
CA LEU A 151 6.92 -19.07 2.02
C LEU A 151 6.29 -19.80 0.85
N THR A 152 7.05 -20.65 0.18
CA THR A 152 6.59 -21.39 -0.99
C THR A 152 6.60 -22.88 -0.71
N GLU A 153 5.56 -23.56 -1.12
CA GLU A 153 5.46 -25.02 -1.07
C GLU A 153 5.56 -25.56 -2.50
N SER A 154 6.13 -26.77 -2.66
CA SER A 154 6.21 -27.40 -3.98
C SER A 154 4.84 -27.88 -4.42
N ASP A 155 4.54 -27.78 -5.73
CA ASP A 155 3.26 -28.22 -6.31
C ASP A 155 2.94 -29.69 -5.99
N ALA A 156 3.96 -30.53 -5.82
CA ALA A 156 3.81 -31.94 -5.45
C ALA A 156 3.24 -32.16 -4.02
N LYS A 157 3.34 -31.15 -3.15
CA LYS A 157 2.81 -31.20 -1.78
C LYS A 157 1.47 -30.50 -1.63
N VAL A 158 1.05 -29.74 -2.62
CA VAL A 158 -0.25 -29.09 -2.63
C VAL A 158 -1.31 -30.11 -3.02
N THR A 159 -2.08 -30.57 -2.03
CA THR A 159 -3.20 -31.47 -2.29
C THR A 159 -4.38 -30.71 -2.85
N VAL A 160 -4.89 -31.13 -4.00
CA VAL A 160 -6.14 -30.60 -4.55
C VAL A 160 -7.28 -31.06 -3.65
N SER A 161 -8.11 -30.11 -3.20
CA SER A 161 -9.29 -30.44 -2.41
C SER A 161 -10.19 -31.40 -3.20
N PRO A 162 -10.59 -32.56 -2.64
CA PRO A 162 -11.54 -33.43 -3.31
C PRO A 162 -12.85 -32.67 -3.50
N ARG A 163 -13.36 -32.70 -4.73
CA ARG A 163 -14.67 -32.13 -5.09
C ARG A 163 -15.79 -33.02 -4.58
#